data_39c5551b64c2c56463d9cf7e6a99b75c
#
_entry.id   39c5551b64c2c56463d9cf7e6a99b75c
#
_cell.length_a   1.000
_cell.length_b   1.000
_cell.length_c   1.000
_cell.angle_alpha   90.00
_cell.angle_beta   90.00
_cell.angle_gamma   90.00
#
_symmetry.space_group_name_H-M   'P 1'
#
loop_
_entity.id
_entity.type
_entity.pdbx_description
1 polymer ?
#
loop_
_entity_poly.entity_id
_entity_poly.type
_entity_poly.pdbx_seq_one_letter_code
_entity_poly.pdbx_strand_id
1 'polypeptide(L)'
;QEQMGIFKEMQNNGFFSFVSSYRASNSGVFGNMYHLMNQYDPATGKFGLDNTTEAMNAYLQQAEYRNTDWFDLLFNNSISMNHSISMSSGTEKAQYYASFSFMDDPGWYKKSNVKRYTSNINALYNISKKVSLNMIGNAAYRKQQAPGTTNSSGINGVTGDVSRNFDINPYSYALNSSRTLDPNAEYQRNYAPFNIFHELDNNYLNFDVVDIKLQAELKYKPIRTVELSVLGAYKFSTTTQVQTITENSNQALAFRAMDDATIRDNNSWLYKDPDSANSLPITVLPSGGFYQETKYKMNSWDFRATASYND
;
A
#
# COMPACT_ATOMS: atom_id res chain seq x y z
N GLN A 1 -33.24 -0.88 -9.83
CA GLN A 1 -34.31 -1.70 -10.46
C GLN A 1 -34.16 -1.73 -11.98
N GLU A 2 -34.22 -0.59 -12.67
CA GLU A 2 -34.16 -0.53 -14.14
C GLU A 2 -32.88 -1.18 -14.69
N GLN A 3 -31.73 -0.84 -14.12
CA GLN A 3 -30.44 -1.39 -14.54
C GLN A 3 -30.37 -2.90 -14.31
N MET A 4 -30.95 -3.37 -13.21
CA MET A 4 -31.07 -4.80 -12.91
C MET A 4 -31.96 -5.52 -13.94
N GLY A 5 -33.07 -4.92 -14.33
CA GLY A 5 -33.95 -5.45 -15.38
C GLY A 5 -33.24 -5.59 -16.72
N ILE A 6 -32.48 -4.57 -17.14
CA ILE A 6 -31.72 -4.58 -18.40
C ILE A 6 -30.68 -5.73 -18.41
N PHE A 7 -29.89 -5.87 -17.35
CA PHE A 7 -28.87 -6.94 -17.30
C PHE A 7 -29.50 -8.34 -17.31
N LYS A 8 -30.61 -8.52 -16.60
CA LYS A 8 -31.35 -9.79 -16.61
C LYS A 8 -31.90 -10.12 -18.00
N GLU A 9 -32.44 -9.13 -18.69
CA GLU A 9 -32.91 -9.28 -20.06
C GLU A 9 -31.79 -9.60 -21.05
N MET A 10 -30.65 -8.92 -20.93
CA MET A 10 -29.45 -9.19 -21.74
C MET A 10 -28.96 -10.63 -21.56
N GLN A 11 -28.93 -11.14 -20.33
CA GLN A 11 -28.56 -12.52 -20.04
C GLN A 11 -29.58 -13.51 -20.63
N ASN A 12 -30.87 -13.27 -20.42
CA ASN A 12 -31.94 -14.14 -20.91
C ASN A 12 -32.00 -14.23 -22.43
N ASN A 13 -31.67 -13.15 -23.12
CA ASN A 13 -31.60 -13.07 -24.58
C ASN A 13 -30.27 -13.55 -25.17
N GLY A 14 -29.34 -14.03 -24.34
CA GLY A 14 -28.06 -14.56 -24.78
C GLY A 14 -27.06 -13.51 -25.28
N PHE A 15 -27.34 -12.20 -25.09
CA PHE A 15 -26.42 -11.12 -25.47
C PHE A 15 -25.18 -11.06 -24.57
N PHE A 16 -25.26 -11.68 -23.39
CA PHE A 16 -24.19 -11.59 -22.41
C PHE A 16 -24.22 -12.78 -21.44
N SER A 17 -23.10 -13.45 -21.26
CA SER A 17 -22.92 -14.48 -20.23
C SER A 17 -22.08 -13.96 -19.09
N PHE A 18 -22.63 -13.85 -17.90
CA PHE A 18 -21.88 -13.43 -16.70
C PHE A 18 -20.89 -14.51 -16.22
N VAL A 19 -21.12 -15.76 -16.56
CA VAL A 19 -20.27 -16.89 -16.13
C VAL A 19 -19.02 -17.03 -16.99
N SER A 20 -19.19 -16.87 -18.31
CA SER A 20 -18.12 -17.16 -19.28
C SER A 20 -17.53 -15.93 -19.96
N SER A 21 -17.99 -14.71 -19.64
CA SER A 21 -17.46 -13.50 -20.24
C SER A 21 -16.20 -13.00 -19.55
N TYR A 22 -15.38 -12.23 -20.27
CA TYR A 22 -14.25 -11.50 -19.69
C TYR A 22 -14.63 -10.65 -18.47
N ARG A 23 -15.88 -10.16 -18.40
CA ARG A 23 -16.39 -9.40 -17.26
C ARG A 23 -16.63 -10.24 -16.01
N ALA A 24 -16.68 -11.55 -16.09
CA ALA A 24 -16.70 -12.43 -14.93
C ALA A 24 -15.41 -12.33 -14.11
N SER A 25 -14.32 -11.82 -14.69
CA SER A 25 -13.09 -11.54 -13.95
C SER A 25 -13.26 -10.49 -12.83
N ASN A 26 -14.29 -9.62 -12.94
CA ASN A 26 -14.64 -8.62 -11.95
C ASN A 26 -16.16 -8.64 -11.73
N SER A 27 -16.63 -9.42 -10.79
CA SER A 27 -18.05 -9.55 -10.53
C SER A 27 -18.60 -8.42 -9.66
N GLY A 28 -19.84 -8.02 -9.95
CA GLY A 28 -20.69 -7.26 -9.05
C GLY A 28 -21.84 -8.13 -8.58
N VAL A 29 -22.97 -7.50 -8.18
CA VAL A 29 -24.18 -8.21 -7.70
C VAL A 29 -24.66 -9.26 -8.71
N PHE A 30 -24.72 -8.91 -9.99
CA PHE A 30 -25.15 -9.85 -11.03
C PHE A 30 -24.16 -10.98 -11.29
N GLY A 31 -22.88 -10.64 -11.42
CA GLY A 31 -21.82 -11.64 -11.62
C GLY A 31 -21.80 -12.64 -10.48
N ASN A 32 -21.92 -12.17 -9.24
CA ASN A 32 -21.97 -13.03 -8.07
C ASN A 32 -23.24 -13.89 -8.02
N MET A 33 -24.40 -13.33 -8.40
CA MET A 33 -25.63 -14.10 -8.50
C MET A 33 -25.48 -15.32 -9.42
N TYR A 34 -24.97 -15.11 -10.63
CA TYR A 34 -24.75 -16.21 -11.58
C TYR A 34 -23.60 -17.15 -11.18
N HIS A 35 -22.58 -16.62 -10.48
CA HIS A 35 -21.54 -17.47 -9.91
C HIS A 35 -22.13 -18.43 -8.87
N LEU A 36 -22.93 -17.95 -7.92
CA LEU A 36 -23.59 -18.77 -6.89
C LEU A 36 -24.53 -19.83 -7.50
N MET A 37 -25.23 -19.49 -8.59
CA MET A 37 -26.08 -20.42 -9.30
C MET A 37 -25.31 -21.58 -9.95
N ASN A 38 -24.03 -21.44 -10.21
CA ASN A 38 -23.16 -22.46 -10.78
C ASN A 38 -22.21 -23.10 -9.75
N GLN A 39 -22.17 -22.59 -8.54
CA GLN A 39 -21.33 -23.09 -7.45
C GLN A 39 -22.09 -24.23 -6.72
N TYR A 40 -21.75 -25.49 -7.04
CA TYR A 40 -22.30 -26.66 -6.37
C TYR A 40 -21.47 -27.01 -5.14
N ASP A 41 -22.15 -27.17 -4.01
CA ASP A 41 -21.54 -27.65 -2.78
C ASP A 41 -21.82 -29.15 -2.60
N PRO A 42 -20.79 -30.01 -2.73
CA PRO A 42 -20.99 -31.45 -2.60
C PRO A 42 -21.35 -31.90 -1.16
N ALA A 43 -21.02 -31.08 -0.14
CA ALA A 43 -21.33 -31.42 1.24
C ALA A 43 -22.82 -31.25 1.55
N THR A 44 -23.46 -30.25 0.98
CA THR A 44 -24.89 -29.95 1.15
C THR A 44 -25.75 -30.50 0.01
N GLY A 45 -25.18 -30.87 -1.13
CA GLY A 45 -25.87 -31.30 -2.33
C GLY A 45 -26.66 -30.18 -3.02
N LYS A 46 -26.33 -28.92 -2.77
CA LYS A 46 -27.06 -27.77 -3.28
C LYS A 46 -26.14 -26.79 -4.02
N PHE A 47 -26.75 -26.00 -4.88
CA PHE A 47 -26.09 -24.80 -5.42
C PHE A 47 -26.16 -23.66 -4.44
N GLY A 48 -25.20 -22.72 -4.51
CA GLY A 48 -25.17 -21.52 -3.67
C GLY A 48 -26.40 -20.63 -3.85
N LEU A 49 -27.04 -20.68 -5.00
CA LEU A 49 -28.34 -20.06 -5.29
C LEU A 49 -29.12 -20.94 -6.28
N ASP A 50 -30.42 -21.17 -5.99
CA ASP A 50 -31.29 -21.92 -6.89
C ASP A 50 -31.52 -21.16 -8.21
N ASN A 51 -31.48 -21.88 -9.32
CA ASN A 51 -31.74 -21.33 -10.66
C ASN A 51 -33.24 -21.17 -10.92
N THR A 52 -33.91 -20.38 -10.09
CA THR A 52 -35.33 -20.05 -10.23
C THR A 52 -35.53 -18.55 -10.28
N THR A 53 -36.59 -18.09 -10.93
CA THR A 53 -36.93 -16.66 -10.99
C THR A 53 -37.13 -16.06 -9.59
N GLU A 54 -37.76 -16.83 -8.69
CA GLU A 54 -38.03 -16.44 -7.32
C GLU A 54 -36.74 -16.25 -6.53
N ALA A 55 -35.80 -17.17 -6.59
CA ALA A 55 -34.51 -17.09 -5.91
C ALA A 55 -33.66 -15.94 -6.45
N MET A 56 -33.59 -15.76 -7.77
CA MET A 56 -32.91 -14.64 -8.40
C MET A 56 -33.50 -13.27 -7.96
N ASN A 57 -34.85 -13.16 -7.98
CA ASN A 57 -35.52 -11.91 -7.56
C ASN A 57 -35.28 -11.64 -6.09
N ALA A 58 -35.35 -12.63 -5.21
CA ALA A 58 -35.07 -12.47 -3.78
C ALA A 58 -33.62 -12.01 -3.54
N TYR A 59 -32.63 -12.59 -4.23
CA TYR A 59 -31.24 -12.18 -4.15
C TYR A 59 -31.04 -10.72 -4.61
N LEU A 60 -31.62 -10.35 -5.75
CA LEU A 60 -31.52 -8.99 -6.29
C LEU A 60 -32.24 -7.97 -5.40
N GLN A 61 -33.38 -8.34 -4.81
CA GLN A 61 -34.11 -7.49 -3.87
C GLN A 61 -33.29 -7.22 -2.60
N GLN A 62 -32.62 -8.22 -2.04
CA GLN A 62 -31.71 -8.03 -0.92
C GLN A 62 -30.58 -7.03 -1.26
N ALA A 63 -29.99 -7.18 -2.45
CA ALA A 63 -28.94 -6.26 -2.90
C ALA A 63 -29.48 -4.84 -3.13
N GLU A 64 -30.70 -4.69 -3.63
CA GLU A 64 -31.33 -3.39 -3.86
C GLU A 64 -31.59 -2.61 -2.56
N TYR A 65 -32.03 -3.30 -1.50
CA TYR A 65 -32.26 -2.68 -0.19
C TYR A 65 -30.99 -2.47 0.63
N ARG A 66 -29.87 -3.04 0.23
CA ARG A 66 -28.59 -2.87 0.92
C ARG A 66 -28.07 -1.44 0.71
N ASN A 67 -27.61 -0.83 1.77
CA ASN A 67 -27.01 0.50 1.75
C ASN A 67 -25.67 0.47 2.49
N THR A 68 -24.69 -0.22 1.92
CA THR A 68 -23.36 -0.35 2.50
C THR A 68 -22.63 1.00 2.48
N ASP A 69 -22.24 1.48 3.64
CA ASP A 69 -21.37 2.65 3.77
C ASP A 69 -19.89 2.22 3.82
N TRP A 70 -19.25 2.25 2.66
CA TRP A 70 -17.86 1.84 2.53
C TRP A 70 -16.89 2.75 3.28
N PHE A 71 -17.23 4.04 3.45
CA PHE A 71 -16.39 4.95 4.22
C PHE A 71 -16.42 4.59 5.70
N ASP A 72 -17.60 4.36 6.27
CA ASP A 72 -17.73 3.94 7.67
C ASP A 72 -17.01 2.60 7.93
N LEU A 73 -17.11 1.66 6.99
CA LEU A 73 -16.50 0.34 7.12
C LEU A 73 -14.99 0.32 6.95
N LEU A 74 -14.41 1.16 6.09
CA LEU A 74 -13.00 1.11 5.73
C LEU A 74 -12.14 2.15 6.45
N PHE A 75 -12.76 3.18 7.02
CA PHE A 75 -12.05 4.26 7.69
C PHE A 75 -12.21 4.16 9.21
N ASN A 76 -11.27 4.74 9.91
CA ASN A 76 -11.27 4.78 11.37
C ASN A 76 -11.23 6.23 11.83
N ASN A 77 -11.91 6.52 12.94
CA ASN A 77 -11.58 7.70 13.71
C ASN A 77 -10.25 7.45 14.42
N SER A 78 -9.19 8.10 13.98
CA SER A 78 -7.86 7.91 14.51
C SER A 78 -7.37 9.14 15.24
N ILE A 79 -6.57 8.92 16.28
CA ILE A 79 -5.88 9.98 17.02
C ILE A 79 -4.39 9.79 16.81
N SER A 80 -3.76 10.74 16.12
CA SER A 80 -2.31 10.80 16.01
C SER A 80 -1.71 11.40 17.27
N MET A 81 -0.68 10.76 17.81
CA MET A 81 0.02 11.19 19.02
C MET A 81 1.49 11.48 18.70
N ASN A 82 1.99 12.57 19.26
CA ASN A 82 3.40 12.92 19.19
C ASN A 82 3.91 13.31 20.58
N HIS A 83 4.86 12.53 21.09
CA HIS A 83 5.50 12.76 22.38
C HIS A 83 6.94 13.20 22.14
N SER A 84 7.37 14.25 22.83
CA SER A 84 8.75 14.71 22.75
C SER A 84 9.29 15.05 24.12
N ILE A 85 10.56 14.77 24.30
CA ILE A 85 11.34 15.17 25.45
C ILE A 85 12.62 15.83 24.96
N SER A 86 13.01 16.91 25.60
CA SER A 86 14.27 17.57 25.30
C SER A 86 14.97 17.99 26.58
N MET A 87 16.29 18.05 26.48
CA MET A 87 17.16 18.44 27.57
C MET A 87 18.23 19.36 27.01
N SER A 88 18.50 20.44 27.73
CA SER A 88 19.63 21.31 27.47
C SER A 88 20.44 21.51 28.75
N SER A 89 21.74 21.53 28.59
CA SER A 89 22.69 21.82 29.68
C SER A 89 23.92 22.53 29.12
N GLY A 90 24.58 23.28 29.94
CA GLY A 90 25.78 23.93 29.45
C GLY A 90 26.53 24.75 30.47
N THR A 91 27.77 25.02 30.11
CA THR A 91 28.69 25.95 30.74
C THR A 91 29.22 26.91 29.68
N GLU A 92 30.07 27.87 30.07
CA GLU A 92 30.78 28.73 29.09
C GLU A 92 31.65 27.93 28.13
N LYS A 93 32.13 26.75 28.53
CA LYS A 93 32.99 25.90 27.71
C LYS A 93 32.24 24.89 26.86
N ALA A 94 31.07 24.43 27.27
CA ALA A 94 30.34 23.40 26.58
C ALA A 94 28.83 23.59 26.72
N GLN A 95 28.10 23.48 25.63
CA GLN A 95 26.65 23.52 25.58
C GLN A 95 26.13 22.28 24.88
N TYR A 96 25.12 21.67 25.44
CA TYR A 96 24.51 20.43 24.93
C TYR A 96 23.01 20.59 24.82
N TYR A 97 22.47 20.11 23.74
CA TYR A 97 21.06 19.95 23.54
C TYR A 97 20.80 18.52 23.02
N ALA A 98 19.87 17.83 23.61
CA ALA A 98 19.40 16.54 23.12
C ALA A 98 17.87 16.53 23.12
N SER A 99 17.27 15.95 22.09
CA SER A 99 15.84 15.70 22.04
C SER A 99 15.54 14.34 21.45
N PHE A 100 14.45 13.78 21.92
CA PHE A 100 13.87 12.55 21.38
C PHE A 100 12.38 12.76 21.18
N SER A 101 11.84 12.31 20.07
CA SER A 101 10.40 12.31 19.82
C SER A 101 9.93 10.96 19.27
N PHE A 102 8.72 10.61 19.66
CA PHE A 102 8.00 9.44 19.18
C PHE A 102 6.64 9.89 18.66
N MET A 103 6.32 9.52 17.42
CA MET A 103 5.04 9.74 16.79
C MET A 103 4.39 8.37 16.51
N ASP A 104 3.13 8.24 16.89
CA ASP A 104 2.26 7.12 16.54
C ASP A 104 1.03 7.66 15.83
N ASP A 105 0.90 7.31 14.57
CA ASP A 105 -0.24 7.67 13.73
C ASP A 105 -0.87 6.37 13.20
N PRO A 106 -2.02 5.93 13.75
CA PRO A 106 -2.69 4.72 13.30
C PRO A 106 -3.32 4.86 11.91
N GLY A 107 -3.23 6.04 11.28
CA GLY A 107 -3.83 6.30 9.99
C GLY A 107 -5.35 6.40 10.05
N TRP A 108 -5.95 6.86 8.97
CA TRP A 108 -7.39 7.11 8.85
C TRP A 108 -8.16 5.98 8.15
N TYR A 109 -7.49 4.98 7.61
CA TYR A 109 -8.12 3.78 7.09
C TYR A 109 -7.49 2.51 7.66
N LYS A 110 -8.25 1.42 7.64
CA LYS A 110 -7.82 0.14 8.20
C LYS A 110 -6.53 -0.35 7.57
N LYS A 111 -5.67 -0.99 8.39
CA LYS A 111 -4.34 -1.51 7.99
C LYS A 111 -3.37 -0.44 7.49
N SER A 112 -3.53 0.79 7.95
CA SER A 112 -2.58 1.88 7.75
C SER A 112 -2.04 2.34 9.10
N ASN A 113 -0.73 2.47 9.24
CA ASN A 113 -0.11 3.05 10.42
C ASN A 113 1.28 3.60 10.10
N VAL A 114 1.68 4.60 10.87
CA VAL A 114 3.04 5.17 10.84
C VAL A 114 3.55 5.34 12.25
N LYS A 115 4.74 4.77 12.53
CA LYS A 115 5.50 5.05 13.76
C LYS A 115 6.82 5.68 13.39
N ARG A 116 7.14 6.80 14.04
CA ARG A 116 8.38 7.53 13.77
C ARG A 116 9.08 7.87 15.07
N TYR A 117 10.36 7.55 15.14
CA TYR A 117 11.29 7.90 16.19
C TYR A 117 12.28 8.91 15.64
N THR A 118 12.51 10.00 16.37
CA THR A 118 13.46 11.04 15.95
C THR A 118 14.35 11.41 17.13
N SER A 119 15.63 11.50 16.89
CA SER A 119 16.62 11.97 17.89
C SER A 119 17.48 13.07 17.29
N ASN A 120 17.67 14.14 18.06
CA ASN A 120 18.56 15.24 17.69
C ASN A 120 19.53 15.50 18.84
N ILE A 121 20.80 15.65 18.50
CA ILE A 121 21.86 16.01 19.43
C ILE A 121 22.61 17.18 18.82
N ASN A 122 22.84 18.22 19.64
CA ASN A 122 23.69 19.33 19.28
C ASN A 122 24.67 19.59 20.45
N ALA A 123 25.95 19.61 20.16
CA ALA A 123 27.00 19.84 21.14
C ALA A 123 27.97 20.91 20.61
N LEU A 124 28.02 22.04 21.31
CA LEU A 124 29.01 23.10 21.08
C LEU A 124 30.06 23.00 22.16
N TYR A 125 31.32 22.93 21.76
CA TYR A 125 32.45 22.87 22.66
C TYR A 125 33.45 23.98 22.32
N ASN A 126 33.67 24.94 23.25
CA ASN A 126 34.66 25.99 23.17
C ASN A 126 36.01 25.46 23.69
N ILE A 127 36.81 24.90 22.77
CA ILE A 127 38.13 24.33 23.10
C ILE A 127 39.05 25.42 23.67
N SER A 128 38.97 26.63 23.12
CA SER A 128 39.65 27.81 23.60
C SER A 128 38.87 29.09 23.22
N LYS A 129 39.35 30.27 23.64
CA LYS A 129 38.76 31.55 23.19
C LYS A 129 38.80 31.75 21.66
N LYS A 130 39.61 30.98 20.96
CA LYS A 130 39.82 31.08 19.50
C LYS A 130 39.27 29.87 18.72
N VAL A 131 39.02 28.77 19.38
CA VAL A 131 38.63 27.50 18.69
C VAL A 131 37.36 26.98 19.30
N SER A 132 36.36 26.73 18.47
CA SER A 132 35.12 26.03 18.85
C SER A 132 34.79 24.89 17.88
N LEU A 133 34.20 23.83 18.41
CA LEU A 133 33.71 22.67 17.69
C LEU A 133 32.20 22.55 17.91
N ASN A 134 31.44 22.55 16.84
CA ASN A 134 30.01 22.30 16.87
C ASN A 134 29.69 20.93 16.19
N MET A 135 29.01 20.06 16.90
CA MET A 135 28.61 18.73 16.43
C MET A 135 27.10 18.61 16.44
N ILE A 136 26.53 18.22 15.32
CA ILE A 136 25.09 18.01 15.16
C ILE A 136 24.86 16.58 14.68
N GLY A 137 24.04 15.83 15.41
CA GLY A 137 23.56 14.53 15.03
C GLY A 137 22.05 14.51 14.93
N ASN A 138 21.52 14.04 13.82
CA ASN A 138 20.09 13.81 13.63
C ASN A 138 19.90 12.38 13.19
N ALA A 139 18.97 11.67 13.82
CA ALA A 139 18.58 10.33 13.44
C ALA A 139 17.06 10.23 13.42
N ALA A 140 16.53 9.59 12.41
CA ALA A 140 15.11 9.27 12.30
C ALA A 140 14.94 7.83 11.85
N TYR A 141 14.02 7.11 12.50
CA TYR A 141 13.54 5.81 12.08
C TYR A 141 12.02 5.87 11.91
N ARG A 142 11.53 5.47 10.75
CA ARG A 142 10.11 5.40 10.45
C ARG A 142 9.75 4.00 10.00
N LYS A 143 8.75 3.44 10.68
CA LYS A 143 8.08 2.20 10.27
C LYS A 143 6.66 2.54 9.83
N GLN A 144 6.28 2.08 8.66
CA GLN A 144 4.94 2.31 8.11
C GLN A 144 4.40 1.04 7.51
N GLN A 145 3.12 0.79 7.74
CA GLN A 145 2.35 -0.19 7.01
C GLN A 145 1.28 0.53 6.18
N ALA A 146 1.04 0.06 4.98
CA ALA A 146 -0.02 0.57 4.11
C ALA A 146 -0.62 -0.57 3.29
N PRO A 147 -1.93 -0.55 2.99
CA PRO A 147 -2.51 -1.43 1.98
C PRO A 147 -2.08 -0.97 0.59
N GLY A 148 -2.16 -1.87 -0.37
CA GLY A 148 -1.94 -1.50 -1.75
C GLY A 148 -0.86 -2.28 -2.46
N THR A 149 -0.69 -1.98 -3.73
CA THR A 149 0.29 -2.59 -4.59
C THR A 149 1.34 -1.58 -5.05
N THR A 150 2.54 -2.07 -5.33
CA THR A 150 3.62 -1.24 -5.88
C THR A 150 3.48 -0.98 -7.37
N ASN A 151 2.72 -1.81 -8.08
CA ASN A 151 2.68 -1.79 -9.54
C ASN A 151 1.51 -0.93 -10.03
N SER A 152 1.81 0.21 -10.64
CA SER A 152 0.89 0.94 -11.50
C SER A 152 1.02 0.42 -12.94
N SER A 153 -0.05 -0.10 -13.51
CA SER A 153 -0.07 -0.52 -14.90
C SER A 153 -0.61 0.59 -15.81
N GLY A 154 0.16 1.60 -16.03
CA GLY A 154 -0.12 2.61 -17.03
C GLY A 154 -0.98 3.80 -16.57
N ILE A 155 -0.60 4.96 -17.09
CA ILE A 155 -1.37 6.20 -17.02
C ILE A 155 -2.02 6.39 -18.39
N ASN A 156 -3.33 6.54 -18.44
CA ASN A 156 -3.99 6.98 -19.65
C ASN A 156 -3.61 8.46 -19.90
N GLY A 157 -2.78 8.69 -20.93
CA GLY A 157 -2.27 10.02 -21.22
C GLY A 157 -3.35 11.04 -21.67
N VAL A 158 -4.57 10.58 -21.98
CA VAL A 158 -5.68 11.44 -22.41
C VAL A 158 -6.59 11.80 -21.25
N THR A 159 -6.96 10.84 -20.41
CA THR A 159 -7.88 11.05 -19.27
C THR A 159 -7.16 11.29 -17.95
N GLY A 160 -5.87 10.99 -17.86
CA GLY A 160 -5.12 11.04 -16.62
C GLY A 160 -5.41 9.85 -15.67
N ASP A 161 -6.26 8.91 -16.08
CA ASP A 161 -6.62 7.76 -15.26
C ASP A 161 -5.42 6.84 -15.06
N VAL A 162 -5.20 6.46 -13.81
CA VAL A 162 -4.19 5.46 -13.42
C VAL A 162 -4.89 4.14 -13.21
N SER A 163 -4.65 3.18 -14.12
CA SER A 163 -5.08 1.81 -13.88
C SER A 163 -4.01 1.06 -13.09
N ARG A 164 -4.42 0.37 -12.04
CA ARG A 164 -3.55 -0.46 -11.21
C ARG A 164 -4.09 -1.88 -11.18
N ASN A 165 -3.23 -2.84 -11.47
CA ASN A 165 -3.55 -4.23 -11.21
C ASN A 165 -3.55 -4.46 -9.70
N PHE A 166 -4.56 -5.20 -9.20
CA PHE A 166 -4.71 -5.50 -7.78
C PHE A 166 -4.75 -4.27 -6.86
N ASP A 167 -5.30 -3.15 -7.34
CA ASP A 167 -5.47 -1.95 -6.50
C ASP A 167 -6.44 -2.25 -5.35
N ILE A 168 -5.93 -2.18 -4.12
CA ILE A 168 -6.67 -2.40 -2.88
C ILE A 168 -6.69 -1.14 -2.00
N ASN A 169 -6.49 0.03 -2.61
CA ASN A 169 -6.55 1.29 -1.89
C ASN A 169 -7.97 1.51 -1.32
N PRO A 170 -8.14 1.62 0.02
CA PRO A 170 -9.46 1.74 0.64
C PRO A 170 -10.25 2.96 0.19
N TYR A 171 -9.58 4.09 -0.07
CA TYR A 171 -10.24 5.31 -0.53
C TYR A 171 -10.80 5.14 -1.94
N SER A 172 -9.99 4.63 -2.85
CA SER A 172 -10.43 4.33 -4.22
C SER A 172 -11.56 3.30 -4.22
N TYR A 173 -11.46 2.28 -3.38
CA TYR A 173 -12.49 1.26 -3.24
C TYR A 173 -13.81 1.85 -2.74
N ALA A 174 -13.77 2.66 -1.69
CA ALA A 174 -14.97 3.29 -1.11
C ALA A 174 -15.67 4.23 -2.11
N LEU A 175 -14.90 4.97 -2.92
CA LEU A 175 -15.45 5.87 -3.95
C LEU A 175 -16.13 5.14 -5.11
N ASN A 176 -15.58 3.98 -5.51
CA ASN A 176 -15.97 3.32 -6.75
C ASN A 176 -16.84 2.07 -6.53
N SER A 177 -17.02 1.65 -5.27
CA SER A 177 -17.83 0.47 -4.96
C SER A 177 -19.30 0.80 -4.79
N SER A 178 -20.16 -0.03 -5.37
CA SER A 178 -21.61 0.10 -5.20
C SER A 178 -22.02 -0.16 -3.76
N ARG A 179 -22.95 0.63 -3.24
CA ARG A 179 -23.58 0.40 -1.93
C ARG A 179 -24.45 -0.85 -1.88
N THR A 180 -24.76 -1.46 -3.02
CA THR A 180 -25.50 -2.71 -3.12
C THR A 180 -24.66 -3.95 -2.83
N LEU A 181 -23.31 -3.82 -2.80
CA LEU A 181 -22.42 -4.93 -2.49
C LEU A 181 -22.47 -5.28 -1.01
N ASP A 182 -22.38 -6.59 -0.72
CA ASP A 182 -22.28 -7.11 0.64
C ASP A 182 -20.83 -7.05 1.13
N PRO A 183 -20.52 -6.38 2.24
CA PRO A 183 -19.17 -6.32 2.76
C PRO A 183 -18.64 -7.68 3.26
N ASN A 184 -19.54 -8.63 3.55
CA ASN A 184 -19.19 -9.96 4.04
C ASN A 184 -19.15 -11.02 2.92
N ALA A 185 -19.60 -10.68 1.72
CA ALA A 185 -19.56 -11.62 0.60
C ALA A 185 -18.23 -11.59 -0.14
N GLU A 186 -17.86 -12.72 -0.71
CA GLU A 186 -16.79 -12.79 -1.69
C GLU A 186 -17.38 -12.54 -3.09
N TYR A 187 -16.67 -11.72 -3.84
CA TYR A 187 -16.91 -11.44 -5.24
C TYR A 187 -15.74 -11.98 -6.06
N GLN A 188 -15.79 -11.81 -7.37
CA GLN A 188 -14.68 -12.13 -8.26
C GLN A 188 -13.93 -10.85 -8.62
N ARG A 189 -12.60 -10.92 -8.57
CA ARG A 189 -11.71 -9.91 -9.13
C ARG A 189 -10.51 -10.61 -9.75
N ASN A 190 -10.19 -10.29 -10.98
CA ASN A 190 -9.11 -10.95 -11.71
C ASN A 190 -9.27 -12.48 -11.74
N TYR A 191 -10.49 -12.97 -11.94
CA TYR A 191 -10.87 -14.39 -11.97
C TYR A 191 -10.72 -15.15 -10.64
N ALA A 192 -10.45 -14.48 -9.54
CA ALA A 192 -10.24 -15.09 -8.22
C ALA A 192 -11.16 -14.46 -7.16
N PRO A 193 -11.45 -15.16 -6.06
CA PRO A 193 -12.22 -14.62 -4.95
C PRO A 193 -11.63 -13.32 -4.41
N PHE A 194 -12.47 -12.35 -4.14
CA PHE A 194 -12.10 -11.03 -3.64
C PHE A 194 -13.08 -10.52 -2.61
N ASN A 195 -12.55 -10.18 -1.44
CA ASN A 195 -13.20 -9.36 -0.44
C ASN A 195 -12.20 -8.32 0.05
N ILE A 196 -12.56 -7.04 0.09
CA ILE A 196 -11.62 -5.95 0.41
C ILE A 196 -10.99 -6.12 1.80
N PHE A 197 -11.75 -6.54 2.81
CA PHE A 197 -11.23 -6.72 4.17
C PHE A 197 -10.23 -7.87 4.23
N HIS A 198 -10.56 -8.99 3.59
CA HIS A 198 -9.67 -10.12 3.47
C HIS A 198 -8.39 -9.73 2.72
N GLU A 199 -8.51 -8.98 1.63
CA GLU A 199 -7.36 -8.55 0.85
C GLU A 199 -6.45 -7.58 1.62
N LEU A 200 -7.00 -6.65 2.42
CA LEU A 200 -6.21 -5.77 3.28
C LEU A 200 -5.35 -6.53 4.32
N ASP A 201 -5.78 -7.72 4.73
CA ASP A 201 -5.02 -8.58 5.63
C ASP A 201 -3.94 -9.39 4.92
N ASN A 202 -4.12 -9.66 3.63
CA ASN A 202 -3.32 -10.60 2.86
C ASN A 202 -2.40 -9.95 1.81
N ASN A 203 -2.55 -8.64 1.57
CA ASN A 203 -1.75 -7.89 0.60
C ASN A 203 -1.45 -6.49 1.15
N TYR A 204 -0.23 -6.27 1.60
CA TYR A 204 0.17 -5.03 2.26
C TYR A 204 1.63 -4.67 2.00
N LEU A 205 1.93 -3.39 2.22
CA LEU A 205 3.25 -2.78 2.09
C LEU A 205 3.80 -2.43 3.47
N ASN A 206 5.03 -2.82 3.73
CA ASN A 206 5.81 -2.36 4.87
C ASN A 206 6.95 -1.47 4.37
N PHE A 207 7.15 -0.35 5.05
CA PHE A 207 8.24 0.57 4.81
C PHE A 207 9.05 0.73 6.10
N ASP A 208 10.35 0.49 5.99
CA ASP A 208 11.33 0.80 7.03
C ASP A 208 12.29 1.85 6.48
N VAL A 209 12.32 3.03 7.10
CA VAL A 209 13.12 4.16 6.66
C VAL A 209 14.03 4.59 7.80
N VAL A 210 15.33 4.61 7.53
CA VAL A 210 16.36 5.12 8.44
C VAL A 210 17.03 6.30 7.78
N ASP A 211 17.10 7.43 8.49
CA ASP A 211 17.87 8.62 8.11
C ASP A 211 18.80 9.00 9.24
N ILE A 212 20.08 9.11 8.95
CA ILE A 212 21.10 9.55 9.91
C ILE A 212 21.93 10.66 9.24
N LYS A 213 22.07 11.79 9.93
CA LYS A 213 22.95 12.89 9.53
C LYS A 213 23.87 13.24 10.70
N LEU A 214 25.15 13.22 10.45
CA LEU A 214 26.20 13.67 11.36
C LEU A 214 26.94 14.85 10.73
N GLN A 215 27.14 15.91 11.48
CA GLN A 215 27.82 17.11 11.02
C GLN A 215 28.76 17.60 12.10
N ALA A 216 29.95 18.00 11.72
CA ALA A 216 30.90 18.67 12.59
C ALA A 216 31.45 19.93 11.92
N GLU A 217 31.49 21.02 12.66
CA GLU A 217 32.02 22.29 12.21
C GLU A 217 33.08 22.76 13.20
N LEU A 218 34.31 22.93 12.72
CA LEU A 218 35.39 23.52 13.48
C LEU A 218 35.56 24.98 13.06
N LYS A 219 35.47 25.90 14.03
CA LYS A 219 35.71 27.34 13.83
C LYS A 219 37.00 27.77 14.53
N TYR A 220 37.79 28.59 13.82
CA TYR A 220 39.00 29.15 14.31
C TYR A 220 39.04 30.68 14.09
N LYS A 221 39.22 31.45 15.17
CA LYS A 221 39.35 32.92 15.17
C LYS A 221 40.76 33.31 15.53
N PRO A 222 41.69 33.41 14.57
CA PRO A 222 43.06 33.84 14.84
C PRO A 222 43.13 35.23 15.43
N ILE A 223 42.34 36.15 14.90
CA ILE A 223 42.15 37.53 15.36
C ILE A 223 40.64 37.87 15.40
N ARG A 224 40.27 39.01 16.01
CA ARG A 224 38.86 39.38 16.22
C ARG A 224 38.08 39.52 14.91
N THR A 225 38.72 39.97 13.84
CA THR A 225 38.13 40.31 12.55
C THR A 225 38.12 39.13 11.57
N VAL A 226 38.82 38.03 11.84
CA VAL A 226 38.93 36.88 10.94
C VAL A 226 38.35 35.62 11.59
N GLU A 227 37.41 34.97 10.88
CA GLU A 227 36.91 33.67 11.26
C GLU A 227 37.12 32.69 10.10
N LEU A 228 37.73 31.56 10.38
CA LEU A 228 37.88 30.42 9.50
C LEU A 228 37.00 29.30 10.00
N SER A 229 36.24 28.66 9.12
CA SER A 229 35.48 27.48 9.49
C SER A 229 35.64 26.35 8.48
N VAL A 230 35.64 25.11 8.98
CA VAL A 230 35.61 23.88 8.20
C VAL A 230 34.47 23.05 8.72
N LEU A 231 33.57 22.66 7.81
CA LEU A 231 32.42 21.81 8.07
C LEU A 231 32.55 20.52 7.30
N GLY A 232 32.36 19.41 7.97
CA GLY A 232 32.15 18.09 7.37
C GLY A 232 30.81 17.53 7.76
N ALA A 233 30.07 16.95 6.82
CA ALA A 233 28.82 16.27 7.10
C ALA A 233 28.76 14.93 6.37
N TYR A 234 28.15 13.96 7.04
CA TYR A 234 27.82 12.66 6.49
C TYR A 234 26.35 12.39 6.64
N LYS A 235 25.69 11.97 5.56
CA LYS A 235 24.30 11.53 5.58
C LYS A 235 24.21 10.09 5.08
N PHE A 236 23.52 9.26 5.86
CA PHE A 236 23.13 7.91 5.50
C PHE A 236 21.60 7.83 5.50
N SER A 237 21.03 7.35 4.41
CA SER A 237 19.60 7.09 4.31
C SER A 237 19.38 5.72 3.69
N THR A 238 18.46 4.94 4.25
CA THR A 238 18.01 3.69 3.66
C THR A 238 16.50 3.56 3.77
N THR A 239 15.88 3.11 2.70
CA THR A 239 14.47 2.77 2.65
C THR A 239 14.35 1.33 2.19
N THR A 240 13.75 0.49 3.01
CA THR A 240 13.34 -0.86 2.63
C THR A 240 11.83 -0.87 2.49
N GLN A 241 11.35 -1.25 1.32
CA GLN A 241 9.94 -1.45 1.01
C GLN A 241 9.72 -2.93 0.75
N VAL A 242 8.80 -3.54 1.47
CA VAL A 242 8.42 -4.94 1.30
C VAL A 242 6.93 -5.02 1.03
N GLN A 243 6.54 -5.48 -0.14
CA GLN A 243 5.18 -5.93 -0.41
C GLN A 243 5.06 -7.40 -0.04
N THR A 244 4.10 -7.73 0.80
CA THR A 244 3.79 -9.11 1.18
C THR A 244 2.44 -9.48 0.60
N ILE A 245 2.42 -10.56 -0.19
CA ILE A 245 1.22 -11.16 -0.78
C ILE A 245 1.15 -12.58 -0.25
N THR A 246 0.17 -12.87 0.61
CA THR A 246 0.00 -14.21 1.16
C THR A 246 -0.71 -15.15 0.18
N GLU A 247 -0.69 -16.43 0.48
CA GLU A 247 -1.27 -17.48 -0.35
C GLU A 247 -2.75 -17.27 -0.68
N ASN A 248 -3.52 -16.74 0.25
CA ASN A 248 -4.96 -16.55 0.13
C ASN A 248 -5.36 -15.17 -0.39
N SER A 249 -4.40 -14.31 -0.76
CA SER A 249 -4.72 -13.04 -1.38
C SER A 249 -5.34 -13.23 -2.76
N ASN A 250 -6.22 -12.33 -3.16
CA ASN A 250 -6.77 -12.32 -4.52
C ASN A 250 -5.67 -12.33 -5.58
N GLN A 251 -4.58 -11.58 -5.35
CA GLN A 251 -3.46 -11.54 -6.27
C GLN A 251 -2.78 -12.90 -6.44
N ALA A 252 -2.50 -13.62 -5.34
CA ALA A 252 -1.91 -14.96 -5.41
C ALA A 252 -2.86 -15.98 -6.05
N LEU A 253 -4.15 -15.89 -5.74
CA LEU A 253 -5.18 -16.75 -6.32
C LEU A 253 -5.38 -16.47 -7.82
N ALA A 254 -5.28 -15.21 -8.27
CA ALA A 254 -5.38 -14.86 -9.68
C ALA A 254 -4.25 -15.48 -10.52
N PHE A 255 -3.04 -15.64 -9.98
CA PHE A 255 -1.96 -16.37 -10.64
C PHE A 255 -2.25 -17.87 -10.85
N ARG A 256 -3.25 -18.41 -10.15
CA ARG A 256 -3.64 -19.83 -10.21
C ARG A 256 -4.97 -20.04 -10.90
N ALA A 257 -5.73 -18.98 -11.18
CA ALA A 257 -7.07 -19.07 -11.73
C ALA A 257 -7.04 -19.66 -13.14
N MET A 258 -7.47 -20.93 -13.28
CA MET A 258 -7.55 -21.67 -14.54
C MET A 258 -8.67 -22.71 -14.52
N ASP A 259 -9.73 -22.47 -13.74
CA ASP A 259 -10.78 -23.46 -13.46
C ASP A 259 -11.59 -23.86 -14.70
N ASP A 260 -11.77 -22.94 -15.64
CA ASP A 260 -12.42 -23.22 -16.91
C ASP A 260 -11.60 -22.72 -18.12
N ALA A 261 -12.00 -23.11 -19.31
CA ALA A 261 -11.29 -22.74 -20.55
C ALA A 261 -11.27 -21.23 -20.78
N THR A 262 -12.38 -20.53 -20.47
CA THR A 262 -12.48 -19.08 -20.67
C THR A 262 -11.54 -18.32 -19.73
N ILE A 263 -11.50 -18.71 -18.46
CA ILE A 263 -10.57 -18.12 -17.47
C ILE A 263 -9.15 -18.41 -17.90
N ARG A 264 -8.82 -19.67 -18.19
CA ARG A 264 -7.46 -20.09 -18.60
C ARG A 264 -6.98 -19.34 -19.83
N ASP A 265 -7.84 -19.16 -20.84
CA ASP A 265 -7.45 -18.53 -22.09
C ASP A 265 -7.28 -17.01 -21.98
N ASN A 266 -8.01 -16.36 -21.06
CA ASN A 266 -7.99 -14.92 -20.86
C ASN A 266 -7.11 -14.46 -19.68
N ASN A 267 -6.71 -15.35 -18.77
CA ASN A 267 -5.90 -15.00 -17.62
C ASN A 267 -4.44 -14.71 -18.05
N SER A 268 -4.09 -13.42 -18.06
CA SER A 268 -2.76 -12.92 -18.44
C SER A 268 -1.66 -13.20 -17.41
N TRP A 269 -1.99 -13.67 -16.22
CA TRP A 269 -1.00 -14.05 -15.20
C TRP A 269 -0.50 -15.49 -15.35
N LEU A 270 -1.16 -16.29 -16.18
CA LEU A 270 -0.66 -17.61 -16.52
C LEU A 270 0.47 -17.52 -17.55
N TYR A 271 1.45 -18.38 -17.41
CA TYR A 271 2.51 -18.54 -18.42
C TYR A 271 1.98 -19.33 -19.61
N LYS A 272 2.14 -18.77 -20.79
CA LYS A 272 1.86 -19.43 -22.09
C LYS A 272 3.20 -19.62 -22.81
N ASP A 273 3.47 -20.84 -23.21
CA ASP A 273 4.68 -21.15 -23.96
C ASP A 273 4.65 -20.47 -25.35
N PRO A 274 5.56 -19.53 -25.62
CA PRO A 274 5.58 -18.82 -26.91
C PRO A 274 5.95 -19.73 -28.08
N ASP A 275 6.65 -20.84 -27.83
CA ASP A 275 7.13 -21.77 -28.87
C ASP A 275 6.12 -22.88 -29.17
N SER A 276 5.02 -22.95 -28.42
CA SER A 276 3.97 -23.98 -28.57
C SER A 276 2.57 -23.37 -28.54
N ALA A 277 2.03 -23.06 -29.72
CA ALA A 277 0.70 -22.46 -29.86
C ALA A 277 -0.46 -23.29 -29.24
N ASN A 278 -0.24 -24.59 -29.05
CA ASN A 278 -1.25 -25.52 -28.54
C ASN A 278 -0.99 -25.98 -27.09
N SER A 279 0.01 -25.44 -26.42
CA SER A 279 0.27 -25.77 -25.02
C SER A 279 -0.77 -25.13 -24.12
N LEU A 280 -1.21 -25.87 -23.10
CA LEU A 280 -2.08 -25.31 -22.08
C LEU A 280 -1.27 -24.34 -21.20
N PRO A 281 -1.82 -23.18 -20.85
CA PRO A 281 -1.19 -22.28 -19.90
C PRO A 281 -0.98 -22.95 -18.55
N ILE A 282 0.09 -22.57 -17.87
CA ILE A 282 0.44 -23.07 -16.54
C ILE A 282 0.60 -21.91 -15.56
N THR A 283 0.37 -22.18 -14.28
CA THR A 283 0.64 -21.20 -13.24
C THR A 283 2.13 -21.14 -12.92
N VAL A 284 2.64 -19.92 -12.75
CA VAL A 284 4.01 -19.67 -12.24
C VAL A 284 4.07 -19.68 -10.71
N LEU A 285 2.91 -19.75 -10.04
CA LEU A 285 2.76 -19.75 -8.58
C LEU A 285 1.85 -20.89 -8.14
N PRO A 286 2.32 -22.17 -8.13
CA PRO A 286 1.48 -23.33 -7.84
C PRO A 286 0.99 -23.38 -6.38
N SER A 287 1.72 -22.80 -5.43
CA SER A 287 1.36 -22.73 -4.02
C SER A 287 2.04 -21.56 -3.34
N GLY A 288 1.55 -21.19 -2.14
CA GLY A 288 2.12 -20.11 -1.35
C GLY A 288 1.78 -18.71 -1.88
N GLY A 289 2.35 -17.73 -1.23
CA GLY A 289 2.37 -16.34 -1.66
C GLY A 289 3.75 -15.94 -2.13
N PHE A 290 3.97 -14.64 -2.28
CA PHE A 290 5.28 -14.09 -2.62
C PHE A 290 5.47 -12.74 -1.94
N TYR A 291 6.70 -12.27 -1.92
CA TYR A 291 7.02 -10.92 -1.50
C TYR A 291 7.96 -10.26 -2.51
N GLN A 292 7.84 -8.95 -2.59
CA GLN A 292 8.73 -8.11 -3.37
C GLN A 292 9.43 -7.13 -2.45
N GLU A 293 10.75 -7.18 -2.41
CA GLU A 293 11.56 -6.25 -1.62
C GLU A 293 12.29 -5.29 -2.54
N THR A 294 12.21 -4.00 -2.21
CA THR A 294 12.96 -2.93 -2.87
C THR A 294 13.74 -2.15 -1.83
N LYS A 295 15.05 -2.06 -2.01
CA LYS A 295 15.95 -1.32 -1.12
C LYS A 295 16.58 -0.14 -1.82
N TYR A 296 16.44 1.03 -1.22
CA TYR A 296 17.15 2.24 -1.62
C TYR A 296 18.16 2.59 -0.53
N LYS A 297 19.40 2.82 -0.93
CA LYS A 297 20.47 3.23 -0.01
C LYS A 297 21.18 4.44 -0.59
N MET A 298 21.33 5.48 0.23
CA MET A 298 22.04 6.70 -0.12
C MET A 298 23.08 7.02 0.94
N ASN A 299 24.31 7.30 0.48
CA ASN A 299 25.36 7.89 1.28
C ASN A 299 25.76 9.22 0.63
N SER A 300 25.92 10.25 1.45
CA SER A 300 26.31 11.58 0.98
C SER A 300 27.32 12.18 1.93
N TRP A 301 28.32 12.83 1.37
CA TRP A 301 29.34 13.59 2.09
C TRP A 301 29.28 15.03 1.63
N ASP A 302 29.39 15.96 2.58
CA ASP A 302 29.48 17.38 2.32
C ASP A 302 30.72 17.93 3.04
N PHE A 303 31.51 18.73 2.32
CA PHE A 303 32.68 19.43 2.84
C PHE A 303 32.60 20.89 2.45
N ARG A 304 32.75 21.79 3.44
CA ARG A 304 32.74 23.22 3.23
C ARG A 304 33.85 23.88 4.04
N ALA A 305 34.61 24.74 3.40
CA ALA A 305 35.55 25.66 4.08
C ALA A 305 35.14 27.11 3.80
N THR A 306 35.11 27.94 4.83
CA THR A 306 34.78 29.36 4.71
C THR A 306 35.81 30.21 5.45
N ALA A 307 36.09 31.36 4.89
CA ALA A 307 36.87 32.42 5.55
C ALA A 307 36.05 33.71 5.51
N SER A 308 35.83 34.32 6.65
CA SER A 308 35.12 35.60 6.76
C SER A 308 35.97 36.64 7.44
N TYR A 309 35.87 37.87 6.96
CA TYR A 309 36.46 39.06 7.54
C TYR A 309 35.35 40.03 7.94
N ASN A 310 35.33 40.42 9.19
CA ASN A 310 34.38 41.39 9.73
C ASN A 310 35.18 42.54 10.36
N ASP A 311 35.00 43.72 9.82
CA ASP A 311 35.65 44.95 10.30
C ASP A 311 34.94 45.50 11.54
#